data_482b5d2ad8777da225d81f3eadb552b9
#
_entry.id   482b5d2ad8777da225d81f3eadb552b9
#
_cell.length_a   1.000
_cell.length_b   1.000
_cell.length_c   1.000
_cell.angle_alpha   90.00
_cell.angle_beta   90.00
_cell.angle_gamma   90.00
#
_symmetry.space_group_name_H-M   'P 1'
#
loop_
_entity.id
_entity.type
_entity.pdbx_description
1 polymer ?
#
loop_
_entity_poly.entity_id
_entity_poly.type
_entity_poly.pdbx_seq_one_letter_code
_entity_poly.pdbx_strand_id
1 'polypeptide(L)'
;MKKVLIFENEYPYVQAAFEYVRDIYFEGQIEYTVLANSQDLKPFSKIEEFDYVFVDISLGQYSSMDGFGILKKIESDNLEVKTVVILTGNHLIEQVLIERGIKNSYPILSKPIDFKDLLRLFR
;
A
#
# COMPACT_ATOMS: atom_id res chain seq x y z
N MET A 1 -1.08 -18.12 5.06
CA MET A 1 -1.74 -16.82 5.32
C MET A 1 -1.02 -15.72 4.59
N LYS A 2 -1.75 -14.87 3.88
CA LYS A 2 -1.15 -13.71 3.20
C LYS A 2 -0.75 -12.67 4.23
N LYS A 3 0.46 -12.14 4.11
CA LYS A 3 0.94 -11.06 4.96
C LYS A 3 0.88 -9.75 4.18
N VAL A 4 0.08 -8.82 4.67
CA VAL A 4 -0.22 -7.57 3.97
C VAL A 4 0.15 -6.38 4.85
N LEU A 5 0.97 -5.49 4.31
CA LEU A 5 1.34 -4.24 4.97
C LEU A 5 0.54 -3.10 4.33
N ILE A 6 -0.01 -2.24 5.15
CA ILE A 6 -0.79 -1.09 4.69
C ILE A 6 -0.23 0.17 5.35
N PHE A 7 0.40 1.04 4.53
CA PHE A 7 0.77 2.38 4.97
C PHE A 7 -0.42 3.30 4.73
N GLU A 8 -1.13 3.63 5.77
CA GLU A 8 -2.33 4.47 5.69
C GLU A 8 -2.55 5.19 7.02
N ASN A 9 -2.55 6.51 7.00
CA ASN A 9 -2.75 7.32 8.20
C ASN A 9 -4.22 7.49 8.60
N GLU A 10 -5.14 7.14 7.72
CA GLU A 10 -6.58 7.23 7.95
C GLU A 10 -7.26 5.87 7.70
N TYR A 11 -6.71 4.82 8.28
CA TYR A 11 -7.17 3.45 8.07
C TYR A 11 -8.68 3.25 8.30
N PRO A 12 -9.33 3.91 9.28
CA PRO A 12 -10.78 3.73 9.45
C PRO A 12 -11.60 3.98 8.19
N TYR A 13 -11.13 4.83 7.28
CA TYR A 13 -11.83 5.12 6.03
C TYR A 13 -11.74 3.99 5.01
N VAL A 14 -10.75 3.10 5.13
CA VAL A 14 -10.55 1.98 4.19
C VAL A 14 -10.74 0.62 4.85
N GLN A 15 -10.88 0.59 6.16
CA GLN A 15 -10.94 -0.61 6.98
C GLN A 15 -12.02 -1.59 6.53
N ALA A 16 -13.22 -1.08 6.24
CA ALA A 16 -14.36 -1.94 5.90
C ALA A 16 -14.08 -2.81 4.67
N ALA A 17 -13.45 -2.23 3.63
CA ALA A 17 -13.15 -2.97 2.41
C ALA A 17 -12.12 -4.07 2.67
N PHE A 18 -11.05 -3.74 3.41
CA PHE A 18 -10.00 -4.73 3.73
C PHE A 18 -10.54 -5.87 4.59
N GLU A 19 -11.30 -5.56 5.63
CA GLU A 19 -11.86 -6.58 6.51
C GLU A 19 -12.90 -7.44 5.80
N TYR A 20 -13.75 -6.83 4.97
CA TYR A 20 -14.76 -7.55 4.22
C TYR A 20 -14.13 -8.60 3.30
N VAL A 21 -13.10 -8.21 2.55
CA VAL A 21 -12.41 -9.12 1.63
C VAL A 21 -11.76 -10.26 2.41
N ARG A 22 -11.06 -9.94 3.50
CA ARG A 22 -10.43 -10.96 4.35
C ARG A 22 -11.44 -11.97 4.86
N ASP A 23 -12.55 -11.48 5.43
CA ASP A 23 -13.47 -12.33 6.15
C ASP A 23 -14.39 -13.13 5.22
N ILE A 24 -14.84 -12.52 4.13
CA ILE A 24 -15.81 -13.15 3.22
C ILE A 24 -15.13 -14.04 2.18
N TYR A 25 -13.99 -13.63 1.65
CA TYR A 25 -13.36 -14.32 0.51
C TYR A 25 -12.14 -15.15 0.87
N PHE A 26 -11.54 -14.92 2.03
CA PHE A 26 -10.30 -15.59 2.44
C PHE A 26 -10.42 -16.27 3.80
N GLU A 27 -11.62 -16.38 4.34
CA GLU A 27 -11.89 -17.08 5.61
C GLU A 27 -10.99 -16.60 6.77
N GLY A 28 -10.70 -15.30 6.80
CA GLY A 28 -9.82 -14.71 7.81
C GLY A 28 -8.34 -14.96 7.58
N GLN A 29 -7.94 -15.55 6.47
CA GLN A 29 -6.55 -15.97 6.20
C GLN A 29 -5.70 -14.86 5.58
N ILE A 30 -5.89 -13.63 6.00
CA ILE A 30 -5.04 -12.48 5.65
C ILE A 30 -4.64 -11.78 6.94
N GLU A 31 -3.33 -11.55 7.11
CA GLU A 31 -2.81 -10.80 8.24
C GLU A 31 -2.48 -9.39 7.78
N TYR A 32 -3.24 -8.42 8.27
CA TYR A 32 -2.99 -7.00 7.98
C TYR A 32 -2.13 -6.38 9.06
N THR A 33 -1.07 -5.69 8.63
CA THR A 33 -0.28 -4.81 9.49
C THR A 33 -0.48 -3.39 8.98
N VAL A 34 -1.03 -2.51 9.80
CA VAL A 34 -1.33 -1.13 9.42
C VAL A 34 -0.35 -0.19 10.13
N LEU A 35 0.36 0.61 9.35
CA LEU A 35 1.30 1.60 9.86
C LEU A 35 0.89 2.97 9.35
N ALA A 36 0.72 3.92 10.27
CA ALA A 36 0.33 5.29 9.93
C ALA A 36 1.50 6.09 9.35
N ASN A 37 2.73 5.73 9.70
CA ASN A 37 3.93 6.47 9.33
C ASN A 37 5.00 5.55 8.76
N SER A 38 5.77 6.04 7.79
CA SER A 38 6.83 5.25 7.17
C SER A 38 7.90 4.81 8.16
N GLN A 39 8.24 5.66 9.13
CA GLN A 39 9.27 5.37 10.13
C GLN A 39 8.87 4.29 11.14
N ASP A 40 7.61 3.90 11.17
CA ASP A 40 7.14 2.84 12.06
C ASP A 40 7.61 1.45 11.62
N LEU A 41 8.03 1.32 10.37
CA LEU A 41 8.63 0.08 9.88
C LEU A 41 10.15 0.13 10.10
N LYS A 42 10.65 -0.66 11.07
CA LYS A 42 12.05 -0.66 11.46
C LYS A 42 12.61 -2.08 11.56
N PRO A 43 13.68 -2.37 10.83
CA PRO A 43 14.26 -1.60 9.74
C PRO A 43 13.31 -1.59 8.53
N PHE A 44 13.50 -0.63 7.65
CA PHE A 44 12.61 -0.50 6.48
C PHE A 44 12.67 -1.74 5.59
N SER A 45 13.80 -2.46 5.57
CA SER A 45 13.95 -3.70 4.81
C SER A 45 12.96 -4.80 5.19
N LYS A 46 12.30 -4.70 6.35
CA LYS A 46 11.22 -5.64 6.72
C LYS A 46 10.08 -5.63 5.71
N ILE A 47 9.99 -4.61 4.88
CA ILE A 47 8.99 -4.52 3.82
C ILE A 47 9.03 -5.77 2.90
N GLU A 48 10.19 -6.38 2.76
CA GLU A 48 10.38 -7.57 1.94
C GLU A 48 9.70 -8.83 2.52
N GLU A 49 9.29 -8.80 3.78
CA GLU A 49 8.63 -9.93 4.44
C GLU A 49 7.14 -10.03 4.11
N PHE A 50 6.59 -9.03 3.44
CA PHE A 50 5.16 -8.97 3.13
C PHE A 50 4.87 -9.43 1.71
N ASP A 51 3.73 -10.07 1.52
CA ASP A 51 3.28 -10.52 0.19
C ASP A 51 2.70 -9.36 -0.61
N TYR A 52 2.05 -8.43 0.07
CA TYR A 52 1.43 -7.23 -0.52
C TYR A 52 1.75 -6.04 0.34
N VAL A 53 2.09 -4.92 -0.29
CA VAL A 53 2.28 -3.64 0.40
C VAL A 53 1.39 -2.60 -0.27
N PHE A 54 0.45 -2.05 0.49
CA PHE A 54 -0.40 -0.95 0.03
C PHE A 54 0.19 0.35 0.56
N VAL A 55 0.39 1.31 -0.32
CA VAL A 55 1.02 2.59 0.02
C VAL A 55 0.06 3.73 -0.29
N ASP A 56 -0.43 4.41 0.74
CA ASP A 56 -1.17 5.65 0.56
C ASP A 56 -0.21 6.71 0.04
N ILE A 57 -0.50 7.23 -1.15
CA ILE A 57 0.39 8.21 -1.78
C ILE A 57 0.46 9.51 -0.97
N SER A 58 -0.61 9.80 -0.22
CA SER A 58 -0.73 11.01 0.60
C SER A 58 -0.61 10.71 2.09
N LEU A 59 0.43 9.97 2.49
CA LEU A 59 0.68 9.76 3.91
C LEU A 59 0.79 11.09 4.63
N GLY A 60 0.28 11.11 5.87
CA GLY A 60 0.16 12.33 6.64
C GLY A 60 1.48 13.05 6.93
N GLN A 61 1.37 14.28 7.38
CA GLN A 61 2.52 15.15 7.63
C GLN A 61 3.47 14.63 8.72
N TYR A 62 3.04 13.70 9.55
CA TYR A 62 3.89 13.12 10.61
C TYR A 62 4.74 11.96 10.11
N SER A 63 4.53 11.49 8.89
CA SER A 63 5.36 10.46 8.30
C SER A 63 6.65 11.06 7.77
N SER A 64 7.79 10.40 8.04
CA SER A 64 9.09 10.85 7.53
C SER A 64 9.15 10.86 6.00
N MET A 65 8.47 9.90 5.37
CA MET A 65 8.31 9.84 3.92
C MET A 65 6.82 9.81 3.60
N ASP A 66 6.43 10.46 2.50
CA ASP A 66 5.11 10.25 1.92
C ASP A 66 5.13 8.97 1.06
N GLY A 67 4.03 8.67 0.38
CA GLY A 67 3.97 7.48 -0.47
C GLY A 67 4.99 7.49 -1.59
N PHE A 68 5.26 8.64 -2.19
CA PHE A 68 6.29 8.75 -3.23
C PHE A 68 7.67 8.43 -2.67
N GLY A 69 7.98 8.89 -1.46
CA GLY A 69 9.24 8.62 -0.79
C GLY A 69 9.42 7.13 -0.52
N ILE A 70 8.35 6.44 -0.10
CA ILE A 70 8.38 5.00 0.12
C ILE A 70 8.70 4.27 -1.19
N LEU A 71 8.00 4.62 -2.28
CA LEU A 71 8.23 4.00 -3.58
C LEU A 71 9.64 4.22 -4.08
N LYS A 72 10.17 5.45 -3.94
CA LYS A 72 11.54 5.76 -4.32
C LYS A 72 12.56 4.95 -3.52
N LYS A 73 12.31 4.78 -2.23
CA LYS A 73 13.22 3.99 -1.39
C LYS A 73 13.22 2.52 -1.79
N ILE A 74 12.06 1.96 -2.09
CA ILE A 74 11.96 0.59 -2.60
C ILE A 74 12.80 0.44 -3.87
N GLU A 75 12.69 1.40 -4.80
CA GLU A 75 13.42 1.36 -6.08
C GLU A 75 14.92 1.58 -5.89
N SER A 76 15.31 2.60 -5.13
CA SER A 76 16.72 2.96 -4.98
C SER A 76 17.52 1.94 -4.17
N ASP A 77 16.89 1.30 -3.20
CA ASP A 77 17.53 0.28 -2.37
C ASP A 77 17.36 -1.14 -2.97
N ASN A 78 16.72 -1.25 -4.12
CA ASN A 78 16.45 -2.52 -4.82
C ASN A 78 15.77 -3.54 -3.90
N LEU A 79 14.80 -3.10 -3.11
CA LEU A 79 14.06 -3.98 -2.20
C LEU A 79 13.12 -4.88 -3.00
N GLU A 80 13.11 -6.16 -2.67
CA GLU A 80 12.29 -7.15 -3.35
C GLU A 80 10.94 -7.30 -2.65
N VAL A 81 9.96 -6.54 -3.11
CA VAL A 81 8.58 -6.63 -2.61
C VAL A 81 7.74 -7.28 -3.70
N LYS A 82 7.03 -8.34 -3.35
CA LYS A 82 6.28 -9.14 -4.33
C LYS A 82 5.23 -8.31 -5.06
N THR A 83 4.42 -7.57 -4.33
CA THR A 83 3.39 -6.74 -4.93
C THR A 83 3.24 -5.45 -4.14
N VAL A 84 3.43 -4.31 -4.79
CA VAL A 84 3.22 -2.98 -4.22
C VAL A 84 2.03 -2.37 -4.93
N VAL A 85 1.06 -1.88 -4.16
CA VAL A 85 -0.17 -1.26 -4.67
C VAL A 85 -0.26 0.16 -4.15
N ILE A 86 -0.58 1.10 -5.02
CA ILE A 86 -0.76 2.50 -4.65
C ILE A 86 -2.22 2.74 -4.27
N LEU A 87 -2.45 3.32 -3.09
CA LEU A 87 -3.77 3.80 -2.65
C LEU A 87 -3.86 5.29 -2.94
N THR A 88 -4.87 5.74 -3.67
CA THR A 88 -4.99 7.15 -3.98
C THR A 88 -6.41 7.54 -4.39
N GLY A 89 -6.80 8.79 -4.08
CA GLY A 89 -8.01 9.40 -4.62
C GLY A 89 -7.72 10.29 -5.82
N ASN A 90 -6.48 10.37 -6.26
CA ASN A 90 -6.06 11.24 -7.37
C ASN A 90 -6.16 10.52 -8.71
N HIS A 91 -7.02 11.03 -9.61
CA HIS A 91 -7.23 10.44 -10.94
C HIS A 91 -6.03 10.65 -11.88
N LEU A 92 -5.14 11.58 -11.57
CA LEU A 92 -3.97 11.89 -12.39
C LEU A 92 -2.69 11.28 -11.82
N ILE A 93 -2.82 10.26 -10.97
CA ILE A 93 -1.68 9.70 -10.25
C ILE A 93 -0.58 9.17 -11.16
N GLU A 94 -0.93 8.55 -12.28
CA GLU A 94 0.07 7.98 -13.19
C GLU A 94 1.01 9.05 -13.72
N GLN A 95 0.47 10.19 -14.11
CA GLN A 95 1.26 11.34 -14.58
C GLN A 95 2.15 11.87 -13.45
N VAL A 96 1.60 12.00 -12.25
CA VAL A 96 2.35 12.52 -11.10
C VAL A 96 3.50 11.58 -10.73
N LEU A 97 3.30 10.27 -10.81
CA LEU A 97 4.37 9.30 -10.56
C LEU A 97 5.55 9.51 -11.51
N ILE A 98 5.26 9.69 -12.78
CA ILE A 98 6.30 9.95 -13.79
C ILE A 98 7.05 11.24 -13.46
N GLU A 99 6.31 12.32 -13.17
CA GLU A 99 6.89 13.63 -12.82
C GLU A 99 7.75 13.56 -11.56
N ARG A 100 7.39 12.69 -10.61
CA ARG A 100 8.12 12.52 -9.35
C ARG A 100 9.28 11.54 -9.46
N GLY A 101 9.54 11.00 -10.65
CA GLY A 101 10.68 10.14 -10.91
C GLY A 101 10.52 8.69 -10.45
N ILE A 102 9.29 8.23 -10.29
CA ILE A 102 9.01 6.81 -10.01
C ILE A 102 9.16 6.04 -11.32
N LYS A 103 10.02 5.03 -11.33
CA LYS A 103 10.39 4.31 -12.55
C LYS A 103 9.52 3.10 -12.84
N ASN A 104 9.10 2.39 -11.79
CA ASN A 104 8.31 1.18 -11.95
C ASN A 104 6.83 1.50 -12.11
N SER A 105 6.11 0.56 -12.72
CA SER A 105 4.66 0.63 -12.84
C SER A 105 4.03 -0.19 -11.71
N TYR A 106 3.08 0.40 -11.00
CA TYR A 106 2.41 -0.25 -9.87
C TYR A 106 0.90 -0.29 -10.08
N PRO A 107 0.23 -1.37 -9.64
CA PRO A 107 -1.24 -1.38 -9.59
C PRO A 107 -1.74 -0.23 -8.71
N ILE A 108 -2.88 0.34 -9.10
CA ILE A 108 -3.49 1.46 -8.39
C ILE A 108 -4.85 1.01 -7.87
N LEU A 109 -5.10 1.26 -6.58
CA LEU A 109 -6.39 1.04 -5.95
C LEU A 109 -6.94 2.40 -5.57
N SER A 110 -8.04 2.78 -6.22
CA SER A 110 -8.65 4.11 -6.03
C SER A 110 -9.44 4.17 -4.73
N LYS A 111 -9.43 5.33 -4.10
CA LYS A 111 -10.28 5.63 -2.94
C LYS A 111 -11.49 6.44 -3.39
N PRO A 112 -12.68 6.17 -2.87
CA PRO A 112 -13.00 5.11 -1.91
C PRO A 112 -12.84 3.72 -2.54
N ILE A 113 -12.45 2.74 -1.71
CA ILE A 113 -12.13 1.40 -2.21
C ILE A 113 -13.41 0.63 -2.53
N ASP A 114 -13.49 0.13 -3.77
CA ASP A 114 -14.47 -0.89 -4.15
C ASP A 114 -13.85 -2.25 -3.78
N PHE A 115 -14.53 -3.03 -2.95
CA PHE A 115 -13.99 -4.31 -2.51
C PHE A 115 -13.69 -5.27 -3.66
N LYS A 116 -14.38 -5.13 -4.79
CA LYS A 116 -14.15 -5.98 -5.97
C LYS A 116 -12.77 -5.74 -6.57
N ASP A 117 -12.34 -4.48 -6.59
CA ASP A 117 -11.02 -4.13 -7.09
C ASP A 117 -9.93 -4.67 -6.17
N LEU A 118 -10.14 -4.55 -4.86
CA LEU A 118 -9.23 -5.12 -3.87
C LEU A 118 -9.15 -6.64 -3.99
N LEU A 119 -10.29 -7.29 -4.14
CA LEU A 119 -10.36 -8.74 -4.29
C LEU A 119 -9.54 -9.22 -5.50
N ARG A 120 -9.63 -8.52 -6.62
CA ARG A 120 -8.85 -8.88 -7.82
C ARG A 120 -7.35 -8.84 -7.58
N LEU A 121 -6.88 -7.90 -6.76
CA LEU A 121 -5.46 -7.79 -6.45
C LEU A 121 -4.94 -8.99 -5.66
N PHE A 122 -5.78 -9.59 -4.83
CA PHE A 122 -5.40 -10.75 -4.02
C PHE A 122 -5.54 -12.09 -4.75
N ARG A 123 -6.14 -12.09 -5.92
CA ARG A 123 -6.35 -13.33 -6.69
C ARG A 123 -5.41 -13.53 -7.86
#